data_64779f1541d1e6290d71d23ccc16774f
#
_entry.id   64779f1541d1e6290d71d23ccc16774f
#
_cell.length_a   1.000
_cell.length_b   1.000
_cell.length_c   1.000
_cell.angle_alpha   90.00
_cell.angle_beta   90.00
_cell.angle_gamma   90.00
#
_symmetry.space_group_name_H-M   'P 1'
#
loop_
_entity.id
_entity.type
_entity.pdbx_description
1 polymer ?
#
loop_
_entity_poly.entity_id
_entity_poly.type
_entity_poly.pdbx_seq_one_letter_code
_entity_poly.pdbx_strand_id
1 'polypeptide(L)' 'VLQVLIIAAAAVFVIVNLLVDISYAVFCLKKKTR' A
#
# COMPACT_ATOMS: atom_id res chain seq x y z
N VAL A 1 -3.08 -21.17 -14.41
CA VAL A 1 -2.31 -20.06 -14.97
C VAL A 1 -3.14 -18.79 -14.96
N LEU A 2 -4.39 -18.90 -15.43
CA LEU A 2 -5.28 -17.74 -15.41
C LEU A 2 -5.53 -17.25 -13.99
N GLN A 3 -5.61 -18.19 -13.07
CA GLN A 3 -5.84 -17.85 -11.67
C GLN A 3 -4.69 -17.07 -11.08
N VAL A 4 -3.48 -17.40 -11.51
CA VAL A 4 -2.28 -16.74 -10.98
C VAL A 4 -2.29 -15.26 -11.33
N LEU A 5 -2.76 -14.93 -12.52
CA LEU A 5 -2.81 -13.54 -12.94
C LEU A 5 -3.73 -12.72 -12.04
N ILE A 6 -4.87 -13.29 -11.69
CA ILE A 6 -5.83 -12.60 -10.84
C ILE A 6 -5.25 -12.42 -9.44
N ILE A 7 -4.62 -13.45 -8.92
CA ILE A 7 -4.04 -13.38 -7.59
C ILE A 7 -2.92 -12.36 -7.56
N ALA A 8 -2.10 -12.34 -8.60
CA ALA A 8 -1.00 -11.39 -8.67
C ALA A 8 -1.53 -9.96 -8.68
N ALA A 9 -2.57 -9.72 -9.45
CA ALA A 9 -3.15 -8.39 -9.52
C ALA A 9 -3.69 -7.96 -8.17
N ALA A 10 -4.38 -8.86 -7.50
CA ALA A 10 -4.93 -8.56 -6.18
C ALA A 10 -3.82 -8.28 -5.18
N ALA A 11 -2.77 -9.06 -5.23
CA ALA A 11 -1.64 -8.87 -4.32
C ALA A 11 -1.00 -7.50 -4.52
N VAL A 12 -0.77 -7.14 -5.76
CA VAL A 12 -0.18 -5.83 -6.07
C VAL A 12 -1.09 -4.72 -5.57
N PHE A 13 -2.38 -4.86 -5.77
CA PHE A 13 -3.32 -3.85 -5.34
C PHE A 13 -3.26 -3.64 -3.83
N VAL A 14 -3.23 -4.73 -3.09
CA VAL A 14 -3.18 -4.65 -1.63
C VAL A 14 -1.87 -4.03 -1.18
N ILE A 15 -0.77 -4.43 -1.81
CA ILE A 15 0.54 -3.91 -1.44
C ILE A 15 0.59 -2.39 -1.66
N VAL A 16 0.10 -1.93 -2.79
CA VAL A 16 0.10 -0.51 -3.10
C VAL A 16 -0.76 0.24 -2.09
N ASN A 17 -1.92 -0.32 -1.75
CA ASN A 17 -2.80 0.30 -0.77
C ASN A 17 -2.12 0.47 0.57
N LEU A 18 -1.43 -0.58 1.02
CA LEU A 18 -0.73 -0.53 2.29
C LEU A 18 0.39 0.50 2.26
N LEU A 19 1.11 0.54 1.14
CA LEU A 19 2.21 1.49 1.00
C LEU A 19 1.70 2.92 1.13
N VAL A 20 0.60 3.23 0.48
CA VAL A 20 0.03 4.57 0.54
C VAL A 20 -0.39 4.89 1.96
N ASP A 21 -1.00 3.93 2.63
CA ASP A 21 -1.43 4.12 4.01
C ASP A 21 -0.26 4.48 4.92
N ILE A 22 0.82 3.72 4.78
CA ILE A 22 2.00 3.95 5.60
C ILE A 22 2.60 5.33 5.28
N SER A 23 2.62 5.67 4.02
CA SER A 23 3.15 6.98 3.61
C SER A 23 2.40 8.11 4.28
N TYR A 24 1.08 8.01 4.28
CA TYR A 24 0.29 9.05 4.92
C TYR A 24 0.53 9.09 6.43
N ALA A 25 0.63 7.92 7.03
CA ALA A 25 0.88 7.85 8.46
C ALA A 25 2.21 8.52 8.82
N VAL A 26 3.24 8.21 8.06
CA VAL A 26 4.55 8.81 8.30
C VAL A 26 4.51 10.32 8.06
N PHE A 27 3.81 10.72 7.04
CA PHE A 27 3.69 12.15 6.72
C PHE A 27 3.03 12.90 7.86
N CYS A 28 1.97 12.33 8.39
CA CYS A 28 1.24 12.95 9.49
C CYS A 28 2.12 13.05 10.73
N LEU A 29 2.86 12.00 11.00
CA LEU A 29 3.76 11.99 12.15
C LEU A 29 4.83 13.06 12.02
N LYS A 30 5.39 13.18 10.83
CA LYS A 30 6.46 14.17 10.61
C LYS A 30 5.94 15.57 10.84
N LYS A 31 4.74 15.84 10.38
CA LYS A 31 4.16 17.16 10.55
C LYS A 31 3.95 17.47 12.02
N LYS A 32 3.52 16.46 12.76
CA LYS A 32 3.27 16.66 14.17
C LYS A 32 4.55 16.92 14.94
N THR A 33 5.61 16.24 14.53
CA THR A 33 6.89 16.40 15.22
C THR A 33 7.45 17.82 15.09
N ARG A 34 7.12 18.44 13.98
CA ARG A 34 7.55 19.78 13.78
C ARG A 34 6.89 20.73 14.78
#